data_1d2ccb1ff29d2625c94597a073b74ec7
#
_entry.id   1d2ccb1ff29d2625c94597a073b74ec7
#
_cell.length_a   1.000
_cell.length_b   1.000
_cell.length_c   1.000
_cell.angle_alpha   90.00
_cell.angle_beta   90.00
_cell.angle_gamma   90.00
#
_symmetry.space_group_name_H-M   'P 1'
#
loop_
_entity.id
_entity.type
_entity.pdbx_description
1 polymer ?
#
loop_
_entity_poly.entity_id
_entity_poly.type
_entity_poly.pdbx_seq_one_letter_code
_entity_poly.pdbx_strand_id
1 'polypeptide(L)'
;MKRFLALFLSALMLLSLVGCGGNAGQTAGNKVIEDGATIGEGDKSFVTEVVDADGNTVKFTVQTNEKTVGEALQKLGVIDGEEDDYGLYIKTVNGITADYNKDGVYWAFYVDGEYAMTGADMTDVVDGTVYTFRVEK
;
A
#
# COMPACT_ATOMS: atom_id res chain seq x y z
N MET A 1 12.19 16.69 65.61
CA MET A 1 12.07 16.36 65.10
C MET A 1 11.77 16.07 64.13
N LYS A 2 11.78 16.11 63.49
CA LYS A 2 11.56 15.75 62.63
C LYS A 2 11.48 15.56 61.65
N ARG A 3 11.42 15.44 61.13
CA ARG A 3 11.38 15.04 60.32
C ARG A 3 11.01 14.71 59.28
N PHE A 4 10.95 14.72 58.63
CA PHE A 4 10.64 14.33 57.61
C PHE A 4 10.50 14.13 56.63
N LEU A 5 10.44 13.98 56.25
CA LEU A 5 10.20 13.59 55.37
C LEU A 5 10.11 13.50 54.31
N ALA A 6 10.09 13.37 53.82
CA ALA A 6 10.01 13.23 52.73
C ALA A 6 9.79 12.74 51.84
N LEU A 7 9.67 12.63 51.38
CA LEU A 7 9.48 12.13 50.50
C LEU A 7 9.20 12.03 49.45
N PHE A 8 9.16 12.06 48.80
CA PHE A 8 8.90 11.83 47.72
C PHE A 8 8.84 11.50 46.77
N LEU A 9 8.72 11.33 46.36
CA LEU A 9 8.58 10.96 45.40
C LEU A 9 8.38 10.82 44.40
N SER A 10 8.36 10.71 43.89
CA SER A 10 8.21 10.67 42.91
C SER A 10 7.97 10.17 41.94
N ALA A 11 7.85 9.95 41.44
CA ALA A 11 7.62 9.49 40.52
C ALA A 11 7.52 9.49 39.41
N LEU A 12 7.49 9.49 38.83
CA LEU A 12 7.42 9.39 37.67
C LEU A 12 7.28 8.88 36.70
N MET A 13 7.10 8.82 36.05
CA MET A 13 6.99 8.38 35.12
C MET A 13 6.92 8.25 34.05
N LEU A 14 6.96 8.12 33.55
CA LEU A 14 6.93 7.95 32.45
C LEU A 14 6.65 7.53 31.47
N LEU A 15 6.50 7.45 30.92
CA LEU A 15 6.21 7.13 29.93
C LEU A 15 6.30 6.94 28.85
N SER A 16 6.38 6.72 28.15
CA SER A 16 6.55 6.63 27.15
C SER A 16 6.19 6.30 26.11
N LEU A 17 6.04 6.23 25.63
CA LEU A 17 5.73 6.02 24.64
C LEU A 17 5.86 5.73 23.61
N VAL A 18 5.99 5.46 22.94
CA VAL A 18 6.14 5.26 22.02
C VAL A 18 5.87 5.18 20.90
N GLY A 19 5.88 5.14 20.34
CA GLY A 19 5.76 5.16 19.36
C GLY A 19 5.77 4.84 18.35
N CYS A 20 5.79 4.40 17.73
CA CYS A 20 5.71 4.10 16.84
C CYS A 20 5.83 4.09 15.78
N GLY A 21 5.94 4.20 15.40
CA GLY A 21 6.09 4.37 14.41
C GLY A 21 6.27 3.63 13.41
N GLY A 22 6.40 3.34 12.93
CA GLY A 22 6.77 2.69 12.04
C GLY A 22 6.14 1.95 11.33
N ASN A 23 5.72 1.64 11.19
CA ASN A 23 5.25 1.01 10.56
C ASN A 23 5.31 0.11 9.81
N ALA A 24 5.76 -0.17 9.65
CA ALA A 24 5.99 -1.04 8.96
C ALA A 24 5.08 -2.02 8.86
N GLY A 25 4.87 -2.54 8.11
CA GLY A 25 4.18 -3.59 8.03
C GLY A 25 2.79 -3.53 8.19
N GLN A 26 2.22 -2.75 8.12
CA GLN A 26 1.02 -2.76 8.33
C GLN A 26 0.20 -3.34 7.44
N THR A 27 -0.21 -3.72 6.98
CA THR A 27 -0.91 -4.38 6.11
C THR A 27 -2.24 -4.27 6.21
N ALA A 28 -2.70 -4.51 6.65
CA ALA A 28 -3.86 -4.47 6.80
C ALA A 28 -4.91 -3.93 6.16
N GLY A 29 -5.28 -4.32 5.46
CA GLY A 29 -6.31 -4.04 4.93
C GLY A 29 -6.91 -2.77 4.78
N ASN A 30 -7.56 -2.17 5.29
CA ASN A 30 -8.19 -0.98 5.08
C ASN A 30 -7.36 0.20 5.24
N LYS A 31 -6.07 0.03 5.51
CA LYS A 31 -5.29 1.13 5.73
C LYS A 31 -4.74 1.64 4.48
N VAL A 32 -4.80 2.89 4.20
CA VAL A 32 -4.22 3.52 3.02
C VAL A 32 -2.71 3.60 3.20
N ILE A 33 -1.97 3.20 2.18
CA ILE A 33 -0.51 3.24 2.21
C ILE A 33 -0.09 4.67 1.87
N GLU A 34 0.83 5.21 2.64
CA GLU A 34 1.25 6.59 2.44
C GLU A 34 2.43 6.70 1.50
N ASP A 35 2.58 7.85 0.91
CA ASP A 35 3.68 8.11 -0.01
C ASP A 35 5.01 7.88 0.70
N GLY A 36 5.90 7.17 0.07
CA GLY A 36 7.22 6.89 0.63
C GLY A 36 7.29 5.66 1.51
N ALA A 37 6.18 4.97 1.73
CA ALA A 37 6.19 3.80 2.61
C ALA A 37 6.87 2.60 1.95
N THR A 38 7.27 1.64 2.75
CA THR A 38 7.76 0.36 2.28
C THR A 38 6.92 -0.71 2.96
N ILE A 39 6.33 -1.59 2.18
CA ILE A 39 5.45 -2.62 2.73
C ILE A 39 5.83 -4.00 2.22
N GLY A 40 5.38 -5.01 2.90
CA GLY A 40 5.61 -6.39 2.49
C GLY A 40 6.97 -6.92 2.92
N GLU A 41 7.25 -8.17 2.55
CA GLU A 41 8.50 -8.82 2.83
C GLU A 41 8.86 -9.73 1.69
N GLY A 42 10.09 -9.78 1.31
CA GLY A 42 10.54 -10.69 0.27
C GLY A 42 11.85 -10.25 -0.34
N ASP A 43 12.31 -11.05 -1.28
CA ASP A 43 13.60 -10.83 -1.93
C ASP A 43 13.50 -9.89 -3.13
N LYS A 44 12.31 -9.67 -3.65
CA LYS A 44 12.11 -8.78 -4.78
C LYS A 44 11.49 -7.50 -4.30
N SER A 45 11.78 -6.40 -4.98
CA SER A 45 11.29 -5.11 -4.58
C SER A 45 10.87 -4.32 -5.81
N PHE A 46 9.73 -3.68 -5.75
CA PHE A 46 9.28 -2.84 -6.85
C PHE A 46 8.54 -1.63 -6.27
N VAL A 47 8.30 -0.62 -7.10
CA VAL A 47 7.57 0.57 -6.68
C VAL A 47 6.17 0.52 -7.24
N THR A 48 5.19 0.85 -6.43
CA THR A 48 3.80 0.99 -6.88
C THR A 48 3.45 2.46 -6.84
N GLU A 49 2.90 2.95 -7.95
CA GLU A 49 2.48 4.33 -8.03
C GLU A 49 0.97 4.34 -8.22
N VAL A 50 0.26 5.12 -7.44
CA VAL A 50 -1.20 5.20 -7.51
C VAL A 50 -1.58 6.64 -7.82
N VAL A 51 -2.31 6.85 -8.91
CA VAL A 51 -2.73 8.19 -9.34
C VAL A 51 -4.24 8.21 -9.35
N ASP A 52 -4.84 9.06 -8.54
CA ASP A 52 -6.29 9.11 -8.44
C ASP A 52 -6.90 10.00 -9.53
N ALA A 53 -8.20 10.15 -9.50
CA ALA A 53 -8.91 10.89 -10.54
C ALA A 53 -8.55 12.39 -10.55
N ASP A 54 -8.05 12.90 -9.44
CA ASP A 54 -7.65 14.30 -9.35
C ASP A 54 -6.18 14.52 -9.67
N GLY A 55 -5.47 13.45 -9.98
CA GLY A 55 -4.05 13.54 -10.30
C GLY A 55 -3.12 13.44 -9.11
N ASN A 56 -3.66 13.18 -7.93
CA ASN A 56 -2.82 13.01 -6.75
C ASN A 56 -2.08 11.68 -6.85
N THR A 57 -0.80 11.69 -6.55
CA THR A 57 0.06 10.54 -6.74
C THR A 57 0.68 10.10 -5.43
N VAL A 58 0.64 8.80 -5.18
CA VAL A 58 1.28 8.19 -4.03
C VAL A 58 2.19 7.09 -4.55
N LYS A 59 3.44 7.05 -4.09
CA LYS A 59 4.37 6.01 -4.46
C LYS A 59 4.85 5.31 -3.23
N PHE A 60 4.94 4.00 -3.27
CA PHE A 60 5.50 3.23 -2.15
C PHE A 60 6.22 2.01 -2.69
N THR A 61 7.10 1.48 -1.88
CA THR A 61 7.91 0.33 -2.25
C THR A 61 7.28 -0.94 -1.70
N VAL A 62 7.23 -1.98 -2.52
CA VAL A 62 6.66 -3.26 -2.15
C VAL A 62 7.76 -4.30 -2.18
N GLN A 63 7.88 -5.10 -1.11
CA GLN A 63 8.81 -6.21 -1.07
C GLN A 63 7.99 -7.47 -1.08
N THR A 64 8.39 -8.47 -1.87
CA THR A 64 7.58 -9.65 -2.04
C THR A 64 8.39 -10.83 -2.57
N ASN A 65 7.85 -12.02 -2.39
CA ASN A 65 8.35 -13.22 -3.04
C ASN A 65 7.31 -13.79 -4.00
N GLU A 66 6.19 -13.08 -4.18
CA GLU A 66 5.15 -13.55 -5.10
C GLU A 66 5.61 -13.44 -6.54
N LYS A 67 4.99 -14.21 -7.41
CA LYS A 67 5.39 -14.23 -8.79
C LYS A 67 4.87 -13.04 -9.56
N THR A 68 3.64 -12.63 -9.34
CA THR A 68 3.05 -11.54 -10.12
C THR A 68 2.75 -10.33 -9.25
N VAL A 69 2.64 -9.19 -9.92
CA VAL A 69 2.32 -7.93 -9.26
C VAL A 69 0.94 -8.02 -8.61
N GLY A 70 -0.01 -8.62 -9.30
CA GLY A 70 -1.35 -8.78 -8.76
C GLY A 70 -1.36 -9.61 -7.50
N GLU A 71 -0.65 -10.73 -7.48
CA GLU A 71 -0.60 -11.57 -6.29
C GLU A 71 0.03 -10.82 -5.12
N ALA A 72 1.11 -10.10 -5.39
CA ALA A 72 1.80 -9.37 -4.33
C ALA A 72 0.90 -8.30 -3.73
N LEU A 73 0.23 -7.53 -4.56
CA LEU A 73 -0.58 -6.43 -4.08
C LEU A 73 -1.90 -6.90 -3.47
N GLN A 74 -2.48 -8.00 -3.98
CA GLN A 74 -3.68 -8.55 -3.36
C GLN A 74 -3.36 -9.09 -1.97
N LYS A 75 -2.23 -9.76 -1.83
CA LYS A 75 -1.84 -10.33 -0.55
C LYS A 75 -1.67 -9.24 0.50
N LEU A 76 -1.18 -8.08 0.11
CA LEU A 76 -0.96 -6.97 1.03
C LEU A 76 -2.20 -6.09 1.18
N GLY A 77 -3.28 -6.40 0.47
CA GLY A 77 -4.50 -5.62 0.60
C GLY A 77 -4.47 -4.30 -0.13
N VAL A 78 -3.51 -4.10 -1.03
CA VAL A 78 -3.40 -2.85 -1.78
C VAL A 78 -4.43 -2.78 -2.88
N ILE A 79 -4.68 -3.90 -3.58
CA ILE A 79 -5.66 -3.92 -4.65
C ILE A 79 -6.75 -4.93 -4.36
N ASP A 80 -7.92 -4.68 -4.90
CA ASP A 80 -9.04 -5.59 -4.76
C ASP A 80 -9.93 -5.46 -5.99
N GLY A 81 -10.66 -6.49 -6.30
CA GLY A 81 -11.53 -6.50 -7.46
C GLY A 81 -12.25 -7.83 -7.59
N GLU A 82 -12.68 -8.12 -8.80
CA GLU A 82 -13.42 -9.35 -9.07
C GLU A 82 -12.74 -10.13 -10.16
N GLU A 83 -12.74 -11.44 -10.05
CA GLU A 83 -12.20 -12.28 -11.09
C GLU A 83 -13.25 -12.58 -12.12
N ASP A 84 -12.91 -12.48 -13.39
CA ASP A 84 -13.81 -12.85 -14.46
C ASP A 84 -13.06 -13.70 -15.47
N ASP A 85 -13.63 -13.90 -16.66
CA ASP A 85 -13.04 -14.77 -17.64
C ASP A 85 -11.72 -14.22 -18.19
N TYR A 86 -11.46 -12.95 -17.98
CA TYR A 86 -10.24 -12.34 -18.52
C TYR A 86 -9.22 -12.06 -17.42
N GLY A 87 -9.46 -12.51 -16.21
CA GLY A 87 -8.55 -12.33 -15.08
C GLY A 87 -9.13 -11.39 -14.04
N LEU A 88 -8.27 -10.72 -13.32
CA LEU A 88 -8.71 -9.86 -12.23
C LEU A 88 -9.11 -8.48 -12.75
N TYR A 89 -10.35 -8.11 -12.49
CA TYR A 89 -10.83 -6.76 -12.80
C TYR A 89 -10.65 -5.93 -11.52
N ILE A 90 -9.69 -5.03 -11.51
CA ILE A 90 -9.35 -4.26 -10.32
C ILE A 90 -10.31 -3.11 -10.15
N LYS A 91 -10.94 -3.02 -8.99
CA LYS A 91 -11.86 -1.94 -8.68
C LYS A 91 -11.33 -1.00 -7.62
N THR A 92 -10.53 -1.49 -6.70
CA THR A 92 -10.01 -0.68 -5.61
C THR A 92 -8.49 -0.78 -5.57
N VAL A 93 -7.82 0.37 -5.48
CA VAL A 93 -6.38 0.43 -5.32
C VAL A 93 -6.11 1.42 -4.20
N ASN A 94 -5.38 0.96 -3.18
CA ASN A 94 -4.98 1.78 -2.03
C ASN A 94 -6.17 2.55 -1.43
N GLY A 95 -7.30 1.85 -1.29
CA GLY A 95 -8.49 2.42 -0.69
C GLY A 95 -9.36 3.28 -1.60
N ILE A 96 -8.97 3.44 -2.85
CA ILE A 96 -9.70 4.27 -3.79
C ILE A 96 -10.43 3.37 -4.77
N THR A 97 -11.73 3.54 -4.90
CA THR A 97 -12.54 2.71 -5.79
C THR A 97 -12.83 3.43 -7.11
N ALA A 98 -12.63 2.73 -8.22
CA ALA A 98 -13.01 3.21 -9.54
C ALA A 98 -13.78 2.07 -10.20
N ASP A 99 -15.08 2.27 -10.43
CA ASP A 99 -15.95 1.24 -10.98
C ASP A 99 -16.53 1.82 -12.26
N TYR A 100 -16.17 1.23 -13.38
CA TYR A 100 -16.60 1.76 -14.68
C TYR A 100 -18.13 1.79 -14.80
N ASN A 101 -18.82 0.80 -14.26
CA ASN A 101 -20.26 0.76 -14.37
C ASN A 101 -20.96 1.84 -13.55
N LYS A 102 -20.34 2.28 -12.47
CA LYS A 102 -20.95 3.29 -11.62
C LYS A 102 -20.39 4.66 -11.88
N ASP A 103 -19.09 4.75 -12.11
CA ASP A 103 -18.40 6.01 -12.13
C ASP A 103 -17.88 6.41 -13.50
N GLY A 104 -17.91 5.51 -14.46
CA GLY A 104 -17.37 5.76 -15.79
C GLY A 104 -15.86 5.85 -15.82
N VAL A 105 -15.19 5.40 -14.79
CA VAL A 105 -13.73 5.42 -14.71
C VAL A 105 -13.22 4.03 -14.35
N TYR A 106 -11.97 3.77 -14.65
CA TYR A 106 -11.38 2.47 -14.38
C TYR A 106 -9.91 2.65 -13.98
N TRP A 107 -9.30 1.60 -13.44
CA TRP A 107 -7.89 1.64 -13.09
C TRP A 107 -7.07 1.15 -14.28
N ALA A 108 -6.32 2.06 -14.87
CA ALA A 108 -5.40 1.70 -15.96
C ALA A 108 -4.07 1.30 -15.34
N PHE A 109 -3.40 0.32 -15.95
CA PHE A 109 -2.17 -0.25 -15.41
C PHE A 109 -1.02 0.03 -16.36
N TYR A 110 0.09 0.53 -15.80
CA TYR A 110 1.27 0.87 -16.57
C TYR A 110 2.50 0.21 -15.97
N VAL A 111 3.44 -0.18 -16.80
CA VAL A 111 4.70 -0.76 -16.38
C VAL A 111 5.80 0.16 -16.87
N ASP A 112 6.54 0.77 -15.94
CA ASP A 112 7.60 1.73 -16.24
C ASP A 112 7.12 2.82 -17.20
N GLY A 113 5.90 3.28 -16.99
CA GLY A 113 5.34 4.38 -17.76
C GLY A 113 4.65 3.99 -19.05
N GLU A 114 4.65 2.71 -19.41
CA GLU A 114 3.99 2.28 -20.64
C GLU A 114 2.73 1.51 -20.33
N TYR A 115 1.67 1.76 -21.07
CA TYR A 115 0.39 1.09 -20.85
C TYR A 115 0.59 -0.41 -21.03
N ALA A 116 0.20 -1.16 -20.02
CA ALA A 116 0.43 -2.59 -20.02
C ALA A 116 -0.56 -3.32 -20.92
N MET A 117 -0.09 -4.35 -21.58
CA MET A 117 -0.93 -5.16 -22.45
C MET A 117 -1.63 -6.27 -21.68
N THR A 118 -1.23 -6.52 -20.45
CA THR A 118 -1.85 -7.55 -19.62
C THR A 118 -2.17 -6.93 -18.27
N GLY A 119 -3.05 -7.56 -17.52
CA GLY A 119 -3.37 -7.08 -16.18
C GLY A 119 -2.27 -7.36 -15.18
N ALA A 120 -2.37 -6.75 -14.02
CA ALA A 120 -1.38 -6.93 -12.97
C ALA A 120 -1.27 -8.38 -12.52
N ASP A 121 -2.38 -9.12 -12.54
CA ASP A 121 -2.37 -10.52 -12.13
C ASP A 121 -1.63 -11.42 -13.13
N MET A 122 -1.33 -10.90 -14.32
CA MET A 122 -0.60 -11.64 -15.33
C MET A 122 0.78 -11.03 -15.56
N THR A 123 1.18 -10.06 -14.79
CA THR A 123 2.46 -9.38 -14.95
C THR A 123 3.43 -9.84 -13.88
N ASP A 124 4.56 -10.41 -14.31
CA ASP A 124 5.55 -10.90 -13.35
C ASP A 124 6.23 -9.75 -12.63
N VAL A 125 6.57 -9.98 -11.39
CA VAL A 125 7.32 -9.00 -10.61
C VAL A 125 8.75 -8.95 -11.14
N VAL A 126 9.18 -7.76 -11.53
CA VAL A 126 10.57 -7.54 -11.94
C VAL A 126 11.15 -6.49 -10.99
N ASP A 127 12.26 -6.86 -10.36
CA ASP A 127 12.89 -6.05 -9.36
C ASP A 127 13.23 -4.66 -9.92
N GLY A 128 12.94 -3.62 -9.19
CA GLY A 128 13.27 -2.25 -9.61
C GLY A 128 12.29 -1.59 -10.57
N THR A 129 11.21 -2.27 -10.91
CA THR A 129 10.23 -1.73 -11.85
C THR A 129 9.21 -0.84 -11.15
N VAL A 130 8.65 0.13 -11.85
CA VAL A 130 7.57 0.97 -11.35
C VAL A 130 6.28 0.52 -12.00
N TYR A 131 5.32 0.10 -11.18
CA TYR A 131 4.00 -0.31 -11.67
C TYR A 131 3.00 0.76 -11.24
N THR A 132 2.30 1.33 -12.19
CA THR A 132 1.39 2.45 -11.94
C THR A 132 -0.06 2.04 -12.16
N PHE A 133 -0.90 2.41 -11.21
CA PHE A 133 -2.35 2.28 -11.35
C PHE A 133 -2.89 3.71 -11.41
N ARG A 134 -3.59 4.04 -12.49
CA ARG A 134 -4.10 5.40 -12.67
C ARG A 134 -5.57 5.35 -13.01
N VAL A 135 -6.37 6.19 -12.39
CA VAL A 135 -7.79 6.28 -12.72
C VAL A 135 -7.94 7.02 -14.05
N GLU A 136 -8.59 6.39 -15.01
CA GLU A 136 -8.82 6.97 -16.34
C GLU A 136 -10.25 6.77 -16.77
N LYS A 137 -10.69 7.50 -17.81
CA LYS A 137 -12.04 7.38 -18.32
C LYS A 137 -12.08 6.54 -19.58
#